data_2cb426041085e40d3e419d66c548d315
#
_entry.id   2cb426041085e40d3e419d66c548d315
#
_cell.length_a   1.000
_cell.length_b   1.000
_cell.length_c   1.000
_cell.angle_alpha   90.00
_cell.angle_beta   90.00
_cell.angle_gamma   90.00
#
_symmetry.space_group_name_H-M   'P 1'
#
loop_
_entity.id
_entity.type
_entity.pdbx_description
1 polymer ?
#
loop_
_entity_poly.entity_id
_entity_poly.type
_entity_poly.pdbx_seq_one_letter_code
_entity_poly.pdbx_strand_id
1 'polypeptide(L)'
;QKEVYPYISEGFGEDFVPANYDMDVIDEFTKVTDKDGAVMARRIAKEEGIFIGYSAGSCLQGLIQLKDQLKKDDVVVLIFHDHGSRYVGKIYNDQWMLERGFLAVKTFKDIVSGRGKSQKLISIEPHNTVSDAVTFMRKYDIEHIPVMVGEKIVGSISESGLFQKMFTDPGIKDVAVENLMEPAFPIVDFLTPIEKLSTLINKENGAVLGKDEGGNFHILTKYDVLQALGK
;
A
#
# COMPACT_ATOMS: atom_id res chain seq x y z
N GLN A 1 -13.32 30.46 -16.65
CA GLN A 1 -12.60 29.19 -16.84
C GLN A 1 -12.56 28.91 -18.34
N LYS A 2 -11.36 28.73 -18.91
CA LYS A 2 -11.20 28.52 -20.37
C LYS A 2 -11.25 27.05 -20.78
N GLU A 3 -11.17 26.12 -19.81
CA GLU A 3 -11.14 24.67 -20.07
C GLU A 3 -12.05 23.97 -19.07
N VAL A 4 -12.88 23.05 -19.58
CA VAL A 4 -13.75 22.19 -18.79
C VAL A 4 -13.09 20.82 -18.75
N TYR A 5 -12.86 20.30 -17.56
CA TYR A 5 -12.33 18.96 -17.34
C TYR A 5 -13.46 18.01 -16.97
N PRO A 6 -13.42 16.75 -17.44
CA PRO A 6 -14.41 15.76 -17.02
C PRO A 6 -14.32 15.53 -15.50
N TYR A 7 -15.46 15.47 -14.84
CA TYR A 7 -15.62 15.21 -13.41
C TYR A 7 -16.66 14.11 -13.18
N ILE A 8 -16.60 13.49 -12.01
CA ILE A 8 -17.41 12.31 -11.66
C ILE A 8 -18.45 12.68 -10.59
N SER A 9 -18.18 13.73 -9.82
CA SER A 9 -19.09 14.19 -8.76
C SER A 9 -20.40 14.67 -9.33
N GLU A 10 -21.50 14.18 -8.78
CA GLU A 10 -22.84 14.52 -9.21
C GLU A 10 -23.36 15.73 -8.43
N GLY A 11 -23.99 16.68 -9.13
CA GLY A 11 -24.76 17.75 -8.54
C GLY A 11 -23.98 19.01 -8.15
N PHE A 12 -22.71 19.15 -8.58
CA PHE A 12 -21.97 20.41 -8.45
C PHE A 12 -20.85 20.49 -9.51
N GLY A 13 -20.32 21.69 -9.70
CA GLY A 13 -19.21 21.93 -10.63
C GLY A 13 -19.63 22.02 -12.09
N GLU A 14 -20.84 22.48 -12.35
CA GLU A 14 -21.35 22.70 -13.71
C GLU A 14 -20.42 23.58 -14.55
N ASP A 15 -20.41 23.39 -15.85
CA ASP A 15 -19.63 24.14 -16.82
C ASP A 15 -20.29 25.48 -17.23
N PHE A 16 -21.45 25.77 -16.66
CA PHE A 16 -22.18 27.03 -16.81
C PHE A 16 -22.57 27.60 -15.43
N VAL A 17 -22.88 28.88 -15.36
CA VAL A 17 -23.42 29.52 -14.16
C VAL A 17 -24.95 29.37 -14.18
N PRO A 18 -25.54 28.57 -13.26
CA PRO A 18 -26.99 28.46 -13.17
C PRO A 18 -27.67 29.78 -12.91
N ALA A 19 -28.86 30.02 -13.49
CA ALA A 19 -29.57 31.28 -13.38
C ALA A 19 -30.04 31.62 -11.94
N ASN A 20 -30.03 30.64 -11.04
CA ASN A 20 -30.37 30.82 -9.62
C ASN A 20 -29.13 31.19 -8.75
N TYR A 21 -27.95 31.36 -9.35
CA TYR A 21 -26.79 31.87 -8.63
C TYR A 21 -26.85 33.40 -8.57
N ASP A 22 -26.86 33.91 -7.36
CA ASP A 22 -26.66 35.32 -7.10
C ASP A 22 -25.18 35.53 -6.75
N MET A 23 -24.42 36.06 -7.72
CA MET A 23 -22.98 36.26 -7.58
C MET A 23 -22.64 37.36 -6.56
N ASP A 24 -23.59 38.24 -6.23
CA ASP A 24 -23.37 39.36 -5.29
C ASP A 24 -23.37 38.91 -3.82
N VAL A 25 -23.86 37.65 -3.55
CA VAL A 25 -23.87 37.07 -2.20
C VAL A 25 -22.78 36.03 -1.98
N ILE A 26 -21.94 35.78 -2.99
CA ILE A 26 -20.88 34.75 -2.93
C ILE A 26 -19.53 35.46 -2.72
N ASP A 27 -18.90 35.23 -1.59
CA ASP A 27 -17.60 35.81 -1.24
C ASP A 27 -16.44 35.09 -1.92
N GLU A 28 -16.46 33.74 -1.97
CA GLU A 28 -15.33 32.95 -2.48
C GLU A 28 -15.78 31.61 -3.09
N PHE A 29 -15.00 31.14 -4.06
CA PHE A 29 -15.12 29.82 -4.67
C PHE A 29 -13.89 28.98 -4.37
N THR A 30 -14.10 27.81 -3.80
CA THR A 30 -13.03 26.86 -3.54
C THR A 30 -13.12 25.68 -4.52
N LYS A 31 -11.98 25.30 -5.11
CA LYS A 31 -11.91 24.13 -6.01
C LYS A 31 -11.57 22.87 -5.23
N VAL A 32 -12.34 21.83 -5.44
CA VAL A 32 -12.14 20.50 -4.85
C VAL A 32 -12.11 19.47 -5.97
N THR A 33 -11.17 18.53 -5.90
CA THR A 33 -11.12 17.42 -6.87
C THR A 33 -12.12 16.33 -6.52
N ASP A 34 -12.51 15.53 -7.51
CA ASP A 34 -13.37 14.36 -7.30
C ASP A 34 -12.79 13.42 -6.24
N LYS A 35 -11.49 13.15 -6.30
CA LYS A 35 -10.79 12.32 -5.32
C LYS A 35 -10.92 12.87 -3.90
N ASP A 36 -10.68 14.15 -3.72
CA ASP A 36 -10.71 14.77 -2.39
C ASP A 36 -12.11 14.70 -1.77
N GLY A 37 -13.14 14.99 -2.56
CA GLY A 37 -14.55 14.87 -2.12
C GLY A 37 -14.91 13.45 -1.72
N ALA A 38 -14.54 12.47 -2.54
CA ALA A 38 -14.80 11.05 -2.26
C ALA A 38 -14.09 10.56 -0.99
N VAL A 39 -12.80 10.91 -0.84
CA VAL A 39 -11.99 10.54 0.34
C VAL A 39 -12.54 11.19 1.60
N MET A 40 -12.92 12.49 1.51
CA MET A 40 -13.45 13.23 2.66
C MET A 40 -14.82 12.70 3.12
N ALA A 41 -15.72 12.32 2.19
CA ALA A 41 -16.99 11.69 2.55
C ALA A 41 -16.79 10.37 3.32
N ARG A 42 -15.82 9.55 2.90
CA ARG A 42 -15.45 8.32 3.61
C ARG A 42 -14.83 8.59 4.98
N ARG A 43 -14.00 9.63 5.05
CA ARG A 43 -13.30 10.01 6.27
C ARG A 43 -14.29 10.43 7.36
N ILE A 44 -15.23 11.34 7.07
CA ILE A 44 -16.23 11.78 8.05
C ILE A 44 -17.17 10.64 8.47
N ALA A 45 -17.51 9.73 7.54
CA ALA A 45 -18.29 8.55 7.87
C ALA A 45 -17.57 7.64 8.87
N LYS A 46 -16.25 7.49 8.73
CA LYS A 46 -15.42 6.66 9.62
C LYS A 46 -15.13 7.32 10.96
N GLU A 47 -14.83 8.62 10.97
CA GLU A 47 -14.36 9.34 12.16
C GLU A 47 -15.51 9.87 13.01
N GLU A 48 -16.62 10.32 12.37
CA GLU A 48 -17.73 11.00 13.06
C GLU A 48 -19.06 10.22 12.95
N GLY A 49 -19.10 9.12 12.18
CA GLY A 49 -20.34 8.37 11.97
C GLY A 49 -21.37 9.07 11.07
N ILE A 50 -20.97 10.12 10.34
CA ILE A 50 -21.87 10.91 9.49
C ILE A 50 -21.77 10.40 8.06
N PHE A 51 -22.85 9.70 7.63
CA PHE A 51 -22.90 9.03 6.33
C PHE A 51 -23.50 9.95 5.25
N ILE A 52 -22.64 10.72 4.57
CA ILE A 52 -22.98 11.80 3.64
C ILE A 52 -22.77 11.41 2.17
N GLY A 53 -23.40 12.17 1.26
CA GLY A 53 -23.19 12.02 -0.17
C GLY A 53 -21.87 12.61 -0.68
N TYR A 54 -21.63 12.44 -1.96
CA TYR A 54 -20.35 12.80 -2.60
C TYR A 54 -20.08 14.31 -2.54
N SER A 55 -21.06 15.12 -2.98
CA SER A 55 -20.95 16.58 -2.98
C SER A 55 -20.79 17.17 -1.57
N ALA A 56 -21.40 16.55 -0.56
CA ALA A 56 -21.21 16.94 0.84
C ALA A 56 -19.78 16.70 1.31
N GLY A 57 -19.12 15.62 0.84
CA GLY A 57 -17.68 15.39 1.06
C GLY A 57 -16.82 16.50 0.44
N SER A 58 -17.21 16.98 -0.75
CA SER A 58 -16.54 18.10 -1.40
C SER A 58 -16.70 19.42 -0.65
N CYS A 59 -17.90 19.69 -0.11
CA CYS A 59 -18.12 20.87 0.75
C CYS A 59 -17.23 20.83 2.00
N LEU A 60 -17.12 19.67 2.66
CA LEU A 60 -16.25 19.52 3.83
C LEU A 60 -14.77 19.70 3.46
N GLN A 61 -14.33 19.16 2.32
CA GLN A 61 -12.96 19.36 1.84
C GLN A 61 -12.67 20.82 1.51
N GLY A 62 -13.64 21.53 0.92
CA GLY A 62 -13.54 22.98 0.69
C GLY A 62 -13.33 23.75 2.00
N LEU A 63 -14.09 23.42 3.04
CA LEU A 63 -13.90 24.01 4.37
C LEU A 63 -12.49 23.74 4.93
N ILE A 64 -11.98 22.51 4.80
CA ILE A 64 -10.62 22.17 5.26
C ILE A 64 -9.56 23.02 4.54
N GLN A 65 -9.75 23.36 3.27
CA GLN A 65 -8.84 24.26 2.54
C GLN A 65 -8.88 25.70 3.08
N LEU A 66 -10.01 26.14 3.62
CA LEU A 66 -10.20 27.48 4.18
C LEU A 66 -9.84 27.57 5.67
N LYS A 67 -9.47 26.48 6.33
CA LYS A 67 -9.27 26.38 7.79
C LYS A 67 -8.35 27.47 8.37
N ASP A 68 -7.31 27.87 7.64
CA ASP A 68 -6.33 28.85 8.11
C ASP A 68 -6.85 30.30 8.06
N GLN A 69 -7.99 30.53 7.42
CA GLN A 69 -8.71 31.80 7.39
C GLN A 69 -9.69 31.93 8.57
N LEU A 70 -10.04 30.81 9.21
CA LEU A 70 -11.02 30.76 10.29
C LEU A 70 -10.40 31.11 11.65
N LYS A 71 -11.15 31.79 12.47
CA LYS A 71 -10.79 32.16 13.84
C LYS A 71 -11.50 31.20 14.83
N LYS A 72 -10.99 31.14 16.05
CA LYS A 72 -11.52 30.25 17.09
C LYS A 72 -13.01 30.43 17.39
N ASP A 73 -13.51 31.66 17.29
CA ASP A 73 -14.88 32.01 17.64
C ASP A 73 -15.82 32.08 16.43
N ASP A 74 -15.34 31.74 15.23
CA ASP A 74 -16.16 31.69 14.01
C ASP A 74 -17.14 30.55 14.07
N VAL A 75 -18.37 30.80 13.66
CA VAL A 75 -19.42 29.78 13.50
C VAL A 75 -19.49 29.39 12.05
N VAL A 76 -19.16 28.13 11.75
CA VAL A 76 -19.16 27.62 10.37
C VAL A 76 -20.34 26.67 10.18
N VAL A 77 -21.14 26.90 9.14
CA VAL A 77 -22.27 26.04 8.78
C VAL A 77 -21.96 25.35 7.45
N LEU A 78 -22.03 24.01 7.43
CA LEU A 78 -21.93 23.22 6.21
C LEU A 78 -23.29 22.56 5.93
N ILE A 79 -23.68 22.56 4.67
CA ILE A 79 -24.89 21.87 4.21
C ILE A 79 -24.49 20.54 3.61
N PHE A 80 -24.97 19.44 4.19
CA PHE A 80 -24.88 18.10 3.63
C PHE A 80 -26.18 17.77 2.89
N HIS A 81 -26.12 17.87 1.57
CA HIS A 81 -27.30 17.88 0.69
C HIS A 81 -28.04 16.56 0.64
N ASP A 82 -27.29 15.42 0.74
CA ASP A 82 -27.85 14.09 0.59
C ASP A 82 -27.11 13.04 1.43
N HIS A 83 -27.71 11.88 1.48
CA HIS A 83 -27.27 10.76 2.30
C HIS A 83 -26.38 9.80 1.52
N GLY A 84 -25.36 9.22 2.17
CA GLY A 84 -24.36 8.32 1.59
C GLY A 84 -24.93 7.03 1.00
N SER A 85 -26.14 6.63 1.37
CA SER A 85 -26.77 5.40 0.85
C SER A 85 -26.88 5.34 -0.67
N ARG A 86 -26.94 6.49 -1.35
CA ARG A 86 -26.93 6.57 -2.82
C ARG A 86 -25.60 6.22 -3.44
N TYR A 87 -24.53 6.21 -2.64
CA TYR A 87 -23.14 6.11 -3.07
C TYR A 87 -22.43 4.84 -2.57
N VAL A 88 -23.19 3.87 -2.03
CA VAL A 88 -22.64 2.60 -1.52
C VAL A 88 -21.88 1.83 -2.61
N GLY A 89 -22.36 1.87 -3.85
CA GLY A 89 -21.70 1.26 -5.01
C GLY A 89 -20.63 2.14 -5.67
N LYS A 90 -20.38 3.36 -5.16
CA LYS A 90 -19.44 4.36 -5.71
C LYS A 90 -18.37 4.69 -4.66
N ILE A 91 -18.40 5.88 -4.07
CA ILE A 91 -17.38 6.38 -3.14
C ILE A 91 -17.23 5.53 -1.87
N TYR A 92 -18.21 4.72 -1.50
CA TYR A 92 -18.14 3.78 -0.37
C TYR A 92 -17.77 2.35 -0.78
N ASN A 93 -17.52 2.09 -2.07
CA ASN A 93 -17.05 0.83 -2.60
C ASN A 93 -15.54 0.92 -2.89
N ASP A 94 -14.74 0.07 -2.25
CA ASP A 94 -13.28 0.09 -2.40
C ASP A 94 -12.84 -0.20 -3.83
N GLN A 95 -13.47 -1.17 -4.51
CA GLN A 95 -13.14 -1.50 -5.89
C GLN A 95 -13.37 -0.31 -6.83
N TRP A 96 -14.50 0.39 -6.68
CA TRP A 96 -14.83 1.59 -7.45
C TRP A 96 -13.81 2.71 -7.22
N MET A 97 -13.36 2.88 -5.97
CA MET A 97 -12.34 3.88 -5.59
C MET A 97 -10.96 3.53 -6.14
N LEU A 98 -10.59 2.25 -6.14
CA LEU A 98 -9.33 1.75 -6.68
C LEU A 98 -9.25 1.94 -8.21
N GLU A 99 -10.30 1.57 -8.93
CA GLU A 99 -10.39 1.72 -10.38
C GLU A 99 -10.21 3.16 -10.86
N ARG A 100 -10.50 4.13 -9.98
CA ARG A 100 -10.35 5.58 -10.24
C ARG A 100 -9.08 6.18 -9.67
N GLY A 101 -8.23 5.37 -9.04
CA GLY A 101 -7.01 5.87 -8.37
C GLY A 101 -7.29 6.78 -7.17
N PHE A 102 -8.50 6.69 -6.57
CA PHE A 102 -8.87 7.49 -5.40
C PHE A 102 -8.39 6.85 -4.10
N LEU A 103 -8.22 5.54 -4.05
CA LEU A 103 -7.49 4.85 -3.00
C LEU A 103 -6.10 4.48 -3.49
N ALA A 104 -5.12 4.68 -2.65
CA ALA A 104 -3.79 4.13 -2.86
C ALA A 104 -3.76 2.68 -2.35
N VAL A 105 -3.42 1.74 -3.20
CA VAL A 105 -3.08 0.38 -2.78
C VAL A 105 -1.63 0.39 -2.34
N LYS A 106 -1.36 -0.05 -1.12
CA LYS A 106 0.02 -0.31 -0.73
C LYS A 106 0.58 -1.42 -1.60
N THR A 107 1.75 -1.16 -2.19
CA THR A 107 2.45 -2.09 -3.07
C THR A 107 3.72 -2.63 -2.41
N PHE A 108 4.36 -3.61 -3.04
CA PHE A 108 5.70 -4.08 -2.66
C PHE A 108 6.68 -2.88 -2.53
N LYS A 109 6.65 -1.96 -3.49
CA LYS A 109 7.46 -0.73 -3.50
C LYS A 109 7.26 0.11 -2.24
N ASP A 110 6.02 0.32 -1.83
CA ASP A 110 5.69 1.16 -0.68
C ASP A 110 6.20 0.55 0.63
N ILE A 111 6.14 -0.79 0.74
CA ILE A 111 6.65 -1.51 1.92
C ILE A 111 8.17 -1.39 1.99
N VAL A 112 8.88 -1.61 0.88
CA VAL A 112 10.35 -1.50 0.81
C VAL A 112 10.79 -0.07 1.13
N SER A 113 10.14 0.94 0.53
CA SER A 113 10.46 2.36 0.76
C SER A 113 10.20 2.79 2.20
N GLY A 114 9.21 2.22 2.87
CA GLY A 114 8.86 2.50 4.26
C GLY A 114 9.85 1.95 5.30
N ARG A 115 10.82 1.09 4.93
CA ARG A 115 11.84 0.53 5.83
C ARG A 115 12.95 1.52 6.24
N GLY A 116 13.00 2.72 5.67
CA GLY A 116 13.90 3.81 6.07
C GLY A 116 15.38 3.66 5.71
N LYS A 117 15.88 2.45 5.44
CA LYS A 117 17.22 2.18 4.88
C LYS A 117 17.09 1.11 3.81
N SER A 118 17.61 1.38 2.62
CA SER A 118 17.77 0.36 1.58
C SER A 118 18.73 -0.71 2.09
N GLN A 119 18.18 -1.81 2.59
CA GLN A 119 18.98 -2.96 3.00
C GLN A 119 19.28 -3.77 1.74
N LYS A 120 20.58 -3.91 1.43
CA LYS A 120 21.03 -4.79 0.34
C LYS A 120 20.52 -6.21 0.60
N LEU A 121 20.03 -6.87 -0.42
CA LEU A 121 19.60 -8.27 -0.31
C LEU A 121 20.78 -9.11 0.20
N ILE A 122 20.58 -9.84 1.27
CA ILE A 122 21.51 -10.84 1.76
C ILE A 122 21.19 -12.14 1.05
N SER A 123 22.15 -12.70 0.36
CA SER A 123 22.05 -13.96 -0.38
C SER A 123 23.23 -14.86 -0.08
N ILE A 124 23.11 -16.13 -0.44
CA ILE A 124 24.14 -17.15 -0.29
C ILE A 124 24.36 -17.87 -1.62
N GLU A 125 25.56 -18.38 -1.86
CA GLU A 125 25.84 -19.15 -3.06
C GLU A 125 25.58 -20.65 -2.85
N PRO A 126 25.29 -21.45 -3.92
CA PRO A 126 24.95 -22.87 -3.79
C PRO A 126 26.01 -23.72 -3.09
N HIS A 127 27.29 -23.40 -3.27
CA HIS A 127 28.40 -24.13 -2.70
C HIS A 127 28.76 -23.75 -1.25
N ASN A 128 28.17 -22.71 -0.70
CA ASN A 128 28.29 -22.42 0.72
C ASN A 128 27.69 -23.54 1.57
N THR A 129 28.17 -23.67 2.80
CA THR A 129 27.68 -24.73 3.70
C THR A 129 26.41 -24.30 4.45
N VAL A 130 25.72 -25.27 5.04
CA VAL A 130 24.62 -25.01 5.98
C VAL A 130 25.12 -24.18 7.17
N SER A 131 26.34 -24.39 7.64
CA SER A 131 26.99 -23.61 8.70
C SER A 131 27.13 -22.13 8.31
N ASP A 132 27.47 -21.84 7.05
CA ASP A 132 27.52 -20.47 6.52
C ASP A 132 26.14 -19.84 6.52
N ALA A 133 25.10 -20.58 6.08
CA ALA A 133 23.73 -20.09 6.08
C ALA A 133 23.25 -19.72 7.48
N VAL A 134 23.47 -20.61 8.48
CA VAL A 134 23.15 -20.33 9.89
C VAL A 134 23.91 -19.10 10.42
N THR A 135 25.17 -18.96 10.04
CA THR A 135 25.99 -17.80 10.42
C THR A 135 25.43 -16.50 9.83
N PHE A 136 24.99 -16.52 8.57
CA PHE A 136 24.35 -15.36 7.92
C PHE A 136 23.01 -15.02 8.55
N MET A 137 22.17 -16.03 8.84
CA MET A 137 20.88 -15.80 9.51
C MET A 137 21.07 -15.10 10.85
N ARG A 138 21.98 -15.59 11.67
CA ARG A 138 22.31 -14.98 12.98
C ARG A 138 22.91 -13.58 12.87
N LYS A 139 23.87 -13.39 11.94
CA LYS A 139 24.59 -12.13 11.77
C LYS A 139 23.68 -10.99 11.32
N TYR A 140 22.72 -11.30 10.44
CA TYR A 140 21.84 -10.31 9.83
C TYR A 140 20.42 -10.30 10.41
N ASP A 141 20.16 -11.18 11.39
CA ASP A 141 18.83 -11.34 12.02
C ASP A 141 17.74 -11.59 10.96
N ILE A 142 17.94 -12.62 10.13
CA ILE A 142 17.06 -12.98 9.01
C ILE A 142 16.74 -14.47 9.02
N GLU A 143 15.47 -14.81 8.74
CA GLU A 143 14.97 -16.17 8.70
C GLU A 143 14.97 -16.79 7.28
N HIS A 144 15.16 -15.96 6.25
CA HIS A 144 15.00 -16.35 4.85
C HIS A 144 16.15 -15.81 4.01
N ILE A 145 16.85 -16.70 3.30
CA ILE A 145 18.01 -16.35 2.46
C ILE A 145 17.79 -16.91 1.05
N PRO A 146 17.74 -16.08 0.00
CA PRO A 146 17.75 -16.55 -1.38
C PRO A 146 19.13 -17.12 -1.73
N VAL A 147 19.15 -18.23 -2.46
CA VAL A 147 20.36 -18.84 -3.02
C VAL A 147 20.54 -18.29 -4.43
N MET A 148 21.71 -17.71 -4.70
CA MET A 148 21.98 -17.01 -5.96
C MET A 148 23.26 -17.51 -6.64
N VAL A 149 23.23 -17.53 -7.98
CA VAL A 149 24.40 -17.67 -8.85
C VAL A 149 24.49 -16.41 -9.70
N GLY A 150 25.43 -15.53 -9.38
CA GLY A 150 25.45 -14.18 -9.96
C GLY A 150 24.15 -13.42 -9.66
N GLU A 151 23.44 -12.98 -10.70
CA GLU A 151 22.14 -12.30 -10.56
C GLU A 151 20.93 -13.23 -10.59
N LYS A 152 21.14 -14.54 -10.77
CA LYS A 152 20.05 -15.50 -10.88
C LYS A 152 19.75 -16.15 -9.53
N ILE A 153 18.49 -16.12 -9.13
CA ILE A 153 17.99 -16.84 -7.95
C ILE A 153 17.73 -18.29 -8.36
N VAL A 154 18.36 -19.23 -7.68
CA VAL A 154 18.29 -20.68 -8.00
C VAL A 154 17.59 -21.49 -6.92
N GLY A 155 17.43 -20.95 -5.73
CA GLY A 155 16.76 -21.60 -4.61
C GLY A 155 16.54 -20.66 -3.45
N SER A 156 16.16 -21.22 -2.32
CA SER A 156 15.99 -20.51 -1.05
C SER A 156 16.38 -21.39 0.13
N ILE A 157 16.71 -20.77 1.25
CA ILE A 157 16.92 -21.41 2.55
C ILE A 157 16.06 -20.69 3.57
N SER A 158 15.32 -21.45 4.37
CA SER A 158 14.57 -20.95 5.51
C SER A 158 15.15 -21.46 6.83
N GLU A 159 15.08 -20.64 7.88
CA GLU A 159 15.51 -21.07 9.23
C GLU A 159 14.75 -22.31 9.68
N SER A 160 13.43 -22.33 9.50
CA SER A 160 12.58 -23.46 9.87
C SER A 160 12.92 -24.74 9.10
N GLY A 161 13.23 -24.61 7.79
CA GLY A 161 13.65 -25.76 6.96
C GLY A 161 15.00 -26.32 7.39
N LEU A 162 15.98 -25.45 7.68
CA LEU A 162 17.27 -25.88 8.22
C LEU A 162 17.15 -26.51 9.61
N PHE A 163 16.38 -25.90 10.50
CA PHE A 163 16.16 -26.41 11.86
C PHE A 163 15.66 -27.84 11.83
N GLN A 164 14.62 -28.12 11.02
CA GLN A 164 14.04 -29.45 10.91
C GLN A 164 15.05 -30.47 10.38
N LYS A 165 15.83 -30.12 9.37
CA LYS A 165 16.83 -30.99 8.76
C LYS A 165 18.01 -31.26 9.72
N MET A 166 18.55 -30.21 10.39
CA MET A 166 19.62 -30.32 11.37
C MET A 166 19.24 -31.10 12.62
N PHE A 167 17.95 -31.03 13.03
CA PHE A 167 17.44 -31.81 14.14
C PHE A 167 17.40 -33.30 13.81
N THR A 168 17.13 -33.65 12.55
CA THR A 168 17.09 -35.04 12.07
C THR A 168 18.50 -35.61 11.83
N ASP A 169 19.40 -34.78 11.28
CA ASP A 169 20.80 -35.12 10.99
C ASP A 169 21.75 -33.97 11.35
N PRO A 170 22.37 -33.98 12.53
CA PRO A 170 23.33 -32.96 12.93
C PRO A 170 24.58 -32.86 12.04
N GLY A 171 24.87 -33.90 11.23
CA GLY A 171 26.03 -33.97 10.34
C GLY A 171 25.92 -33.04 9.11
N ILE A 172 24.74 -32.52 8.80
CA ILE A 172 24.51 -31.69 7.59
C ILE A 172 25.16 -30.32 7.60
N LYS A 173 25.72 -29.88 8.71
CA LYS A 173 26.33 -28.53 8.85
C LYS A 173 27.39 -28.23 7.81
N ASP A 174 28.14 -29.23 7.35
CA ASP A 174 29.20 -29.10 6.36
C ASP A 174 28.74 -29.43 4.93
N VAL A 175 27.45 -29.75 4.75
CA VAL A 175 26.83 -30.02 3.44
C VAL A 175 26.58 -28.72 2.70
N ALA A 176 26.84 -28.72 1.38
CA ALA A 176 26.58 -27.59 0.51
C ALA A 176 25.08 -27.28 0.44
N VAL A 177 24.74 -25.97 0.44
CA VAL A 177 23.37 -25.44 0.42
C VAL A 177 22.57 -26.01 -0.76
N GLU A 178 23.17 -26.21 -1.93
CA GLU A 178 22.52 -26.73 -3.13
C GLU A 178 21.86 -28.09 -2.95
N ASN A 179 22.35 -28.91 -2.02
CA ASN A 179 21.80 -30.22 -1.72
C ASN A 179 20.57 -30.19 -0.81
N LEU A 180 20.29 -29.03 -0.19
CA LEU A 180 19.27 -28.88 0.84
C LEU A 180 18.34 -27.70 0.59
N MET A 181 18.65 -26.84 -0.38
CA MET A 181 17.84 -25.67 -0.71
C MET A 181 16.44 -26.06 -1.15
N GLU A 182 15.51 -25.17 -0.85
CA GLU A 182 14.12 -25.21 -1.23
C GLU A 182 13.94 -24.48 -2.58
N PRO A 183 12.76 -24.61 -3.24
CA PRO A 183 12.47 -23.82 -4.44
C PRO A 183 12.69 -22.33 -4.19
N ALA A 184 13.05 -21.60 -5.25
CA ALA A 184 13.25 -20.16 -5.19
C ALA A 184 11.97 -19.43 -4.74
N PHE A 185 12.11 -18.39 -3.94
CA PHE A 185 10.99 -17.54 -3.57
C PHE A 185 10.31 -16.96 -4.82
N PRO A 186 8.98 -16.82 -4.82
CA PRO A 186 8.26 -16.16 -5.91
C PRO A 186 8.82 -14.76 -6.17
N ILE A 187 9.03 -14.44 -7.45
CA ILE A 187 9.42 -13.09 -7.89
C ILE A 187 8.17 -12.37 -8.38
N VAL A 188 7.91 -11.20 -7.85
CA VAL A 188 6.75 -10.37 -8.20
C VAL A 188 7.19 -9.03 -8.76
N ASP A 189 6.26 -8.37 -9.47
CA ASP A 189 6.43 -6.97 -9.89
C ASP A 189 6.52 -6.04 -8.65
N PHE A 190 7.34 -5.00 -8.75
CA PHE A 190 7.56 -4.06 -7.65
C PHE A 190 6.32 -3.23 -7.31
N LEU A 191 5.34 -3.17 -8.22
CA LEU A 191 4.04 -2.54 -8.00
C LEU A 191 2.95 -3.55 -7.58
N THR A 192 3.31 -4.80 -7.28
CA THR A 192 2.34 -5.82 -6.82
C THR A 192 1.64 -5.36 -5.54
N PRO A 193 0.29 -5.34 -5.52
CA PRO A 193 -0.51 -4.97 -4.36
C PRO A 193 -0.27 -5.89 -3.15
N ILE A 194 -0.37 -5.30 -1.94
CA ILE A 194 -0.15 -6.02 -0.67
C ILE A 194 -1.10 -7.20 -0.49
N GLU A 195 -2.33 -7.11 -0.98
CA GLU A 195 -3.33 -8.19 -0.92
C GLU A 195 -2.84 -9.42 -1.69
N LYS A 196 -2.23 -9.20 -2.85
CA LYS A 196 -1.64 -10.29 -3.66
C LYS A 196 -0.39 -10.87 -2.99
N LEU A 197 0.43 -10.03 -2.35
CA LEU A 197 1.59 -10.50 -1.58
C LEU A 197 1.15 -11.43 -0.44
N SER A 198 0.07 -11.10 0.26
CA SER A 198 -0.45 -11.91 1.36
C SER A 198 -0.91 -13.31 0.94
N THR A 199 -1.29 -13.51 -0.33
CA THR A 199 -1.64 -14.84 -0.85
C THR A 199 -0.43 -15.68 -1.25
N LEU A 200 0.67 -15.02 -1.64
CA LEU A 200 1.92 -15.67 -2.04
C LEU A 200 2.78 -16.08 -0.85
N ILE A 201 2.74 -15.30 0.24
CA ILE A 201 3.47 -15.60 1.47
C ILE A 201 2.61 -16.52 2.33
N ASN A 202 2.98 -17.79 2.36
CA ASN A 202 2.25 -18.84 3.06
C ASN A 202 3.23 -19.78 3.80
N LYS A 203 2.80 -20.97 4.20
CA LYS A 203 3.66 -21.95 4.90
C LYS A 203 4.77 -22.51 4.02
N GLU A 204 4.57 -22.57 2.71
CA GLU A 204 5.54 -23.09 1.74
C GLU A 204 6.50 -22.00 1.26
N ASN A 205 6.04 -20.77 1.21
CA ASN A 205 6.81 -19.62 0.77
C ASN A 205 6.79 -18.53 1.85
N GLY A 206 7.79 -18.54 2.73
CA GLY A 206 7.88 -17.57 3.84
C GLY A 206 8.21 -16.14 3.40
N ALA A 207 8.64 -15.94 2.14
CA ALA A 207 9.01 -14.64 1.59
C ALA A 207 8.69 -14.54 0.09
N VAL A 208 8.68 -13.31 -0.43
CA VAL A 208 8.61 -12.98 -1.86
C VAL A 208 9.72 -12.01 -2.22
N LEU A 209 10.16 -12.05 -3.46
CA LEU A 209 11.18 -11.15 -4.00
C LEU A 209 10.56 -10.20 -5.02
N GLY A 210 11.02 -8.96 -5.03
CA GLY A 210 10.68 -7.98 -6.05
C GLY A 210 11.94 -7.33 -6.59
N LYS A 211 11.92 -6.96 -7.89
CA LYS A 211 13.04 -6.30 -8.55
C LYS A 211 12.68 -4.84 -8.79
N ASP A 212 13.52 -3.92 -8.33
CA ASP A 212 13.33 -2.49 -8.56
C ASP A 212 13.73 -2.08 -9.99
N GLU A 213 13.48 -0.83 -10.37
CA GLU A 213 13.83 -0.28 -11.68
C GLU A 213 15.34 -0.28 -11.95
N GLY A 214 16.16 -0.27 -10.90
CA GLY A 214 17.62 -0.38 -10.96
C GLY A 214 18.13 -1.82 -11.11
N GLY A 215 17.22 -2.80 -11.12
CA GLY A 215 17.56 -4.22 -11.21
C GLY A 215 17.93 -4.88 -9.88
N ASN A 216 17.84 -4.17 -8.75
CA ASN A 216 18.18 -4.74 -7.45
C ASN A 216 17.01 -5.55 -6.91
N PHE A 217 17.32 -6.69 -6.32
CA PHE A 217 16.33 -7.50 -5.63
C PHE A 217 16.10 -7.04 -4.20
N HIS A 218 14.83 -7.07 -3.80
CA HIS A 218 14.37 -6.82 -2.44
C HIS A 218 13.53 -8.01 -1.98
N ILE A 219 13.57 -8.31 -0.69
CA ILE A 219 12.80 -9.39 -0.08
C ILE A 219 11.75 -8.83 0.87
N LEU A 220 10.53 -9.37 0.82
CA LEU A 220 9.48 -9.14 1.80
C LEU A 220 9.08 -10.46 2.45
N THR A 221 8.99 -10.44 3.76
CA THR A 221 8.54 -11.56 4.59
C THR A 221 7.13 -11.31 5.10
N LYS A 222 6.54 -12.32 5.74
CA LYS A 222 5.25 -12.19 6.43
C LYS A 222 5.25 -11.04 7.45
N TYR A 223 6.35 -10.83 8.16
CA TYR A 223 6.47 -9.76 9.15
C TYR A 223 6.35 -8.37 8.52
N ASP A 224 6.98 -8.17 7.37
CA ASP A 224 6.91 -6.89 6.63
C ASP A 224 5.49 -6.56 6.19
N VAL A 225 4.78 -7.57 5.68
CA VAL A 225 3.37 -7.42 5.26
C VAL A 225 2.48 -7.09 6.46
N LEU A 226 2.67 -7.80 7.59
CA LEU A 226 1.92 -7.52 8.82
C LEU A 226 2.17 -6.12 9.37
N GLN A 227 3.43 -5.66 9.37
CA GLN A 227 3.77 -4.30 9.78
C GLN A 227 3.14 -3.23 8.87
N ALA A 228 3.07 -3.51 7.57
CA ALA A 228 2.48 -2.59 6.61
C ALA A 228 0.95 -2.48 6.74
N LEU A 229 0.27 -3.56 7.18
CA LEU A 229 -1.17 -3.58 7.43
C LEU A 229 -1.56 -2.92 8.77
N GLY A 230 -0.65 -2.90 9.75
CA GLY A 230 -0.88 -2.35 11.09
C GLY A 230 -0.65 -0.83 11.21
N LYS A 231 -0.19 -0.19 10.15
CA LYS A 231 0.00 1.27 10.04
C LYS A 231 -1.04 1.86 9.10
#